data_890c370178c6179d43c45df6bee372e1
#
_entry.id   890c370178c6179d43c45df6bee372e1
#
_cell.length_a   1.000
_cell.length_b   1.000
_cell.length_c   1.000
_cell.angle_alpha   90.00
_cell.angle_beta   90.00
_cell.angle_gamma   90.00
#
_symmetry.space_group_name_H-M   'P 1'
#
loop_
_entity.id
_entity.type
_entity.pdbx_description
1 polymer ?
#
loop_
_entity_poly.entity_id
_entity_poly.type
_entity_poly.pdbx_seq_one_letter_code
_entity_poly.pdbx_strand_id
1 'polypeptide(L)'
;TRVHQMVRDGHLLAFRRDGVMVVPALFLNGEGVVKGLPGTLTVLRDAGFSAEEMLRWLFTVDDSLPGSPIEALRTNRGREVKRRAQALAF
;
A
#
# COMPACT_ATOMS: atom_id res chain seq x y z
N THR A 1 -18.41 3.37 -7.46
CA THR A 1 -18.33 3.43 -6.01
C THR A 1 -17.08 4.19 -5.54
N ARG A 2 -17.06 4.55 -4.29
CA ARG A 2 -15.93 5.26 -3.70
C ARG A 2 -14.65 4.42 -3.76
N VAL A 3 -14.75 3.13 -3.53
CA VAL A 3 -13.59 2.23 -3.59
C VAL A 3 -13.02 2.19 -5.01
N HIS A 4 -13.88 2.06 -6.02
CA HIS A 4 -13.43 2.07 -7.41
C HIS A 4 -12.73 3.37 -7.76
N GLN A 5 -13.27 4.48 -7.28
CA GLN A 5 -12.68 5.79 -7.53
C GLN A 5 -11.31 5.93 -6.87
N MET A 6 -11.16 5.44 -5.65
CA MET A 6 -9.89 5.49 -4.94
C MET A 6 -8.80 4.65 -5.64
N VAL A 7 -9.18 3.49 -6.17
CA VAL A 7 -8.27 2.68 -6.97
C VAL A 7 -7.85 3.43 -8.23
N ARG A 8 -8.82 4.03 -8.91
CA ARG A 8 -8.57 4.80 -10.13
C ARG A 8 -7.63 5.98 -9.86
N ASP A 9 -7.80 6.65 -8.73
CA ASP A 9 -7.01 7.83 -8.37
C ASP A 9 -5.63 7.46 -7.78
N GLY A 10 -5.34 6.18 -7.64
CA GLY A 10 -4.05 5.74 -7.12
C GLY A 10 -3.92 5.77 -5.61
N HIS A 11 -5.01 5.98 -4.89
CA HIS A 11 -5.02 6.03 -3.43
C HIS A 11 -5.21 4.65 -2.78
N LEU A 12 -5.48 3.64 -3.60
CA LEU A 12 -5.74 2.29 -3.14
C LEU A 12 -5.32 1.33 -4.24
N LEU A 13 -4.96 0.11 -3.86
CA LEU A 13 -4.61 -0.94 -4.80
C LEU A 13 -5.68 -2.02 -4.79
N ALA A 14 -5.91 -2.60 -5.97
CA ALA A 14 -6.78 -3.74 -6.14
C ALA A 14 -6.13 -4.73 -7.09
N PHE A 15 -6.55 -5.97 -7.04
CA PHE A 15 -6.14 -6.98 -8.00
C PHE A 15 -7.36 -7.79 -8.42
N ARG A 16 -7.23 -8.51 -9.54
CA ARG A 16 -8.33 -9.34 -10.02
C ARG A 16 -8.16 -10.77 -9.54
N ARG A 17 -9.26 -11.32 -9.05
CA ARG A 17 -9.34 -12.72 -8.62
C ARG A 17 -10.63 -13.28 -9.23
N ASP A 18 -10.49 -14.26 -10.12
CA ASP A 18 -11.64 -14.87 -10.81
C ASP A 18 -12.53 -13.82 -11.50
N GLY A 19 -11.89 -12.83 -12.11
CA GLY A 19 -12.61 -11.78 -12.83
C GLY A 19 -13.21 -10.68 -11.96
N VAL A 20 -13.03 -10.77 -10.63
CA VAL A 20 -13.59 -9.80 -9.68
C VAL A 20 -12.47 -8.93 -9.12
N MET A 21 -12.73 -7.63 -9.01
CA MET A 21 -11.78 -6.70 -8.39
C MET A 21 -11.80 -6.90 -6.87
N VAL A 22 -10.62 -7.14 -6.30
CA VAL A 22 -10.46 -7.41 -4.87
C VAL A 22 -9.50 -6.39 -4.28
N VAL A 23 -9.89 -5.82 -3.14
CA VAL A 23 -9.03 -4.93 -2.35
C VAL A 23 -8.65 -5.66 -1.07
N PRO A 24 -7.35 -5.79 -0.77
CA PRO A 24 -6.95 -6.44 0.49
C PRO A 24 -7.58 -5.75 1.70
N ALA A 25 -8.14 -6.54 2.61
CA ALA A 25 -8.81 -6.02 3.79
C ALA A 25 -7.86 -5.20 4.68
N LEU A 26 -6.57 -5.53 4.69
CA LEU A 26 -5.58 -4.81 5.49
C LEU A 26 -5.36 -3.36 5.04
N PHE A 27 -5.76 -3.02 3.82
CA PHE A 27 -5.67 -1.64 3.34
C PHE A 27 -6.75 -0.74 3.93
N LEU A 28 -7.75 -1.33 4.58
CA LEU A 28 -8.89 -0.60 5.11
C LEU A 28 -8.96 -0.76 6.62
N ASN A 29 -9.49 0.27 7.29
CA ASN A 29 -9.80 0.21 8.71
C ASN A 29 -11.18 0.84 8.91
N GLY A 30 -11.60 1.03 10.17
CA GLY A 30 -12.91 1.58 10.46
C GLY A 30 -13.14 3.01 9.96
N GLU A 31 -12.07 3.71 9.58
CA GLU A 31 -12.13 5.09 9.10
C GLU A 31 -11.93 5.20 7.59
N GLY A 32 -11.73 4.08 6.90
CA GLY A 32 -11.50 4.07 5.46
C GLY A 32 -10.13 3.47 5.12
N VAL A 33 -9.39 4.11 4.22
CA VAL A 33 -8.06 3.65 3.82
C VAL A 33 -7.05 3.92 4.95
N VAL A 34 -6.21 2.94 5.23
CA VAL A 34 -5.19 3.04 6.27
C VAL A 34 -4.33 4.28 6.04
N LYS A 35 -4.13 5.06 7.10
CA LYS A 35 -3.34 6.28 7.05
C LYS A 35 -1.92 5.99 6.57
N GLY A 36 -1.44 6.83 5.66
CA GLY A 36 -0.10 6.68 5.08
C GLY A 36 -0.04 5.80 3.85
N LEU A 37 -1.07 4.99 3.58
CA LEU A 37 -1.06 4.13 2.41
C LEU A 37 -1.07 4.92 1.10
N PRO A 38 -1.94 5.92 0.90
CA PRO A 38 -1.92 6.66 -0.37
C PRO A 38 -0.57 7.31 -0.67
N GLY A 39 0.06 7.90 0.33
CA GLY A 39 1.37 8.53 0.16
C GLY A 39 2.46 7.51 -0.17
N THR A 40 2.42 6.35 0.48
CA THR A 40 3.36 5.27 0.21
C THR A 40 3.20 4.75 -1.21
N LEU A 41 1.96 4.57 -1.67
CA LEU A 41 1.69 4.13 -3.04
C LEU A 41 2.24 5.13 -4.06
N THR A 42 2.07 6.42 -3.80
CA THR A 42 2.60 7.45 -4.68
C THR A 42 4.12 7.34 -4.81
N VAL A 43 4.81 7.17 -3.67
CA VAL A 43 6.28 7.05 -3.67
C VAL A 43 6.71 5.81 -4.45
N LEU A 44 6.08 4.67 -4.22
CA LEU A 44 6.42 3.43 -4.92
C LEU A 44 6.16 3.55 -6.42
N ARG A 45 5.04 4.16 -6.79
CA ARG A 45 4.70 4.36 -8.20
C ARG A 45 5.71 5.27 -8.88
N ASP A 46 6.12 6.34 -8.21
CA ASP A 46 7.13 7.26 -8.74
C ASP A 46 8.49 6.57 -8.88
N ALA A 47 8.75 5.54 -8.09
CA ALA A 47 9.96 4.73 -8.18
C ALA A 47 9.88 3.66 -9.29
N GLY A 48 8.76 3.58 -9.99
CA GLY A 48 8.59 2.65 -11.11
C GLY A 48 7.94 1.33 -10.77
N PHE A 49 7.38 1.19 -9.57
CA PHE A 49 6.73 -0.06 -9.16
C PHE A 49 5.39 -0.22 -9.87
N SER A 50 5.15 -1.41 -10.40
CA SER A 50 3.83 -1.79 -10.90
C SER A 50 2.89 -2.07 -9.72
N ALA A 51 1.59 -2.19 -10.01
CA ALA A 51 0.61 -2.52 -8.97
C ALA A 51 0.95 -3.86 -8.30
N GLU A 52 1.35 -4.85 -9.08
CA GLU A 52 1.75 -6.16 -8.54
C GLU A 52 2.97 -6.05 -7.65
N GLU A 53 3.96 -5.28 -8.07
CA GLU A 53 5.17 -5.07 -7.27
C GLU A 53 4.88 -4.33 -5.98
N MET A 54 3.99 -3.35 -6.02
CA MET A 54 3.57 -2.62 -4.82
C MET A 54 2.86 -3.54 -3.84
N LEU A 55 1.97 -4.40 -4.32
CA LEU A 55 1.30 -5.39 -3.48
C LEU A 55 2.30 -6.31 -2.81
N ARG A 56 3.25 -6.83 -3.60
CA ARG A 56 4.27 -7.74 -3.07
C ARG A 56 5.11 -7.05 -1.99
N TRP A 57 5.54 -5.82 -2.25
CA TRP A 57 6.36 -5.08 -1.29
C TRP A 57 5.61 -4.83 0.02
N LEU A 58 4.35 -4.42 -0.08
CA LEU A 58 3.56 -4.10 1.11
C LEU A 58 3.30 -5.31 2.01
N PHE A 59 3.24 -6.51 1.43
CA PHE A 59 2.95 -7.73 2.18
C PHE A 59 4.17 -8.58 2.52
N THR A 60 5.38 -8.14 2.14
CA THR A 60 6.61 -8.87 2.46
C THR A 60 7.17 -8.36 3.78
N VAL A 61 7.43 -9.30 4.71
CA VAL A 61 8.02 -8.97 6.00
C VAL A 61 9.37 -8.28 5.81
N ASP A 62 9.58 -7.21 6.57
CA ASP A 62 10.83 -6.44 6.57
C ASP A 62 11.38 -6.45 8.00
N ASP A 63 12.59 -6.97 8.17
CA ASP A 63 13.21 -7.12 9.50
C ASP A 63 13.41 -5.78 10.22
N SER A 64 13.44 -4.68 9.49
CA SER A 64 13.60 -3.35 10.06
C SER A 64 12.27 -2.73 10.53
N LEU A 65 11.16 -3.46 10.32
CA LEU A 65 9.82 -3.05 10.72
C LEU A 65 9.21 -4.13 11.62
N PRO A 66 8.12 -3.81 12.35
CA PRO A 66 7.46 -4.82 13.18
C PRO A 66 6.62 -5.83 12.37
N GLY A 67 7.00 -6.11 11.15
CA GLY A 67 6.30 -7.05 10.27
C GLY A 67 6.44 -6.58 8.84
N SER A 68 5.37 -6.71 8.05
CA SER A 68 5.35 -6.18 6.69
C SER A 68 5.09 -4.67 6.71
N PRO A 69 5.39 -3.95 5.62
CA PRO A 69 5.08 -2.52 5.54
C PRO A 69 3.59 -2.20 5.79
N ILE A 70 2.66 -3.04 5.29
CA ILE A 70 1.25 -2.78 5.53
C ILE A 70 0.90 -2.92 7.02
N GLU A 71 1.48 -3.90 7.70
CA GLU A 71 1.26 -4.05 9.13
C GLU A 71 1.82 -2.85 9.91
N ALA A 72 2.97 -2.35 9.50
CA ALA A 72 3.57 -1.17 10.12
C ALA A 72 2.70 0.08 9.89
N LEU A 73 2.13 0.23 8.70
CA LEU A 73 1.18 1.32 8.43
C LEU A 73 -0.02 1.26 9.37
N ARG A 74 -0.53 0.06 9.61
CA ARG A 74 -1.69 -0.13 10.49
C ARG A 74 -1.37 0.13 11.97
N THR A 75 -0.10 0.13 12.34
CA THR A 75 0.33 0.44 13.70
C THR A 75 0.95 1.84 13.80
N ASN A 76 0.55 2.72 12.89
CA ASN A 76 0.90 4.14 12.93
C ASN A 76 2.38 4.44 12.70
N ARG A 77 3.04 3.58 11.90
CA ARG A 77 4.45 3.77 11.54
C ARG A 77 4.62 4.22 10.09
N GLY A 78 3.68 5.04 9.62
CA GLY A 78 3.66 5.48 8.22
C GLY A 78 4.92 6.23 7.80
N ARG A 79 5.50 7.02 8.71
CA ARG A 79 6.73 7.76 8.41
C ARG A 79 7.89 6.83 8.10
N GLU A 80 8.04 5.78 8.89
CA GLU A 80 9.10 4.79 8.69
C GLU A 80 8.90 4.03 7.38
N VAL A 81 7.67 3.63 7.10
CA VAL A 81 7.34 2.92 5.86
C VAL A 81 7.62 3.81 4.65
N LYS A 82 7.19 5.05 4.69
CA LYS A 82 7.41 5.99 3.59
C LYS A 82 8.90 6.22 3.34
N ARG A 83 9.68 6.31 4.41
CA ARG A 83 11.13 6.50 4.30
C ARG A 83 11.78 5.32 3.56
N ARG A 84 11.35 4.08 3.85
CA ARG A 84 11.86 2.91 3.17
C ARG A 84 11.44 2.87 1.71
N ALA A 85 10.20 3.26 1.44
CA ALA A 85 9.73 3.35 0.06
C ALA A 85 10.55 4.38 -0.73
N GLN A 86 10.86 5.51 -0.13
CA GLN A 86 11.68 6.56 -0.76
C GLN A 86 13.08 6.06 -1.09
N ALA A 87 13.64 5.19 -0.23
CA ALA A 87 14.97 4.65 -0.47
C ALA A 87 15.04 3.75 -1.71
N LEU A 88 13.93 3.19 -2.14
CA LEU A 88 13.86 2.34 -3.33
C LEU A 88 13.95 3.14 -4.64
N ALA A 89 13.80 4.45 -4.56
CA ALA A 89 13.84 5.32 -5.75
C ALA A 89 15.27 5.58 -6.24
N PHE A 90 16.29 5.12 -5.53
CA PHE A 90 17.69 5.37 -5.83
C PHE A 90 18.47 4.13 -6.25
#